data_4574add172d0307d2eb535e547e58c0c
#
_entry.id   4574add172d0307d2eb535e547e58c0c
#
_cell.length_a   1.000
_cell.length_b   1.000
_cell.length_c   1.000
_cell.angle_alpha   90.00
_cell.angle_beta   90.00
_cell.angle_gamma   90.00
#
_symmetry.space_group_name_H-M   'P 1'
#
loop_
_entity.id
_entity.type
_entity.pdbx_description
1 polymer ?
#
loop_
_entity_poly.entity_id
_entity_poly.type
_entity_poly.pdbx_seq_one_letter_code
_entity_poly.pdbx_strand_id
1 'polypeptide(L)'
;MSFPDNTFDAVYAIEATVHAPSLQGVYSQIFRVVKPGGVFGVFEWLMTDNYNNSNPRHREIRLGIEQGDGIANMVTISEGLRAIQAAGFELEVHEDLADRTDARPWYYPLDGDLRMAGSVGDVVTIARMTKVGRAVAHTTIGALERVGLMPRGTKKTADSLALAADCLVAGAKERLFTPMYLMIARKPKV
;
A
#
# COMPACT_ATOMS: atom_id res chain seq x y z
N MET A 1 8.92 19.80 3.43
CA MET A 1 8.79 20.22 2.01
C MET A 1 9.41 21.60 1.83
N SER A 2 10.11 21.84 0.71
CA SER A 2 10.83 23.12 0.44
C SER A 2 9.97 24.21 -0.22
N PHE A 3 8.67 23.98 -0.40
CA PHE A 3 7.75 24.95 -0.96
C PHE A 3 7.31 25.98 0.08
N PRO A 4 7.03 27.27 -0.32
CA PRO A 4 6.41 28.26 0.55
C PRO A 4 5.02 27.83 1.03
N ASP A 5 4.54 28.47 2.08
CA ASP A 5 3.17 28.29 2.56
C ASP A 5 2.15 28.74 1.50
N ASN A 6 0.99 28.11 1.46
CA ASN A 6 -0.12 28.49 0.59
C ASN A 6 0.25 28.59 -0.89
N THR A 7 1.04 27.64 -1.40
CA THR A 7 1.51 27.62 -2.78
C THR A 7 0.51 26.98 -3.73
N PHE A 8 -0.09 25.85 -3.34
CA PHE A 8 -0.88 25.01 -4.24
C PHE A 8 -2.38 25.12 -4.01
N ASP A 9 -3.15 25.11 -5.10
CA ASP A 9 -4.61 25.06 -5.06
C ASP A 9 -5.13 23.67 -4.70
N ALA A 10 -4.38 22.63 -5.09
CA ALA A 10 -4.63 21.24 -4.72
C ALA A 10 -3.33 20.45 -4.62
N VAL A 11 -3.33 19.43 -3.77
CA VAL A 11 -2.26 18.45 -3.64
C VAL A 11 -2.88 17.06 -3.65
N TYR A 12 -2.21 16.10 -4.28
CA TYR A 12 -2.61 14.71 -4.18
C TYR A 12 -1.39 13.82 -3.88
N ALA A 13 -1.67 12.69 -3.25
CA ALA A 13 -0.71 11.60 -3.03
C ALA A 13 -1.39 10.25 -3.32
N ILE A 14 -0.67 9.38 -4.01
CA ILE A 14 -1.13 8.04 -4.33
C ILE A 14 -0.07 7.07 -3.79
N GLU A 15 -0.44 6.29 -2.76
CA GLU A 15 0.39 5.25 -2.13
C GLU A 15 1.81 5.74 -1.71
N ALA A 16 1.94 7.02 -1.40
CA ALA A 16 3.24 7.63 -1.14
C ALA A 16 3.43 8.01 0.34
N THR A 17 2.39 8.49 1.00
CA THR A 17 2.48 9.03 2.36
C THR A 17 2.60 7.93 3.42
N VAL A 18 2.22 6.70 3.11
CA VAL A 18 2.41 5.51 3.95
C VAL A 18 3.89 5.26 4.33
N HIS A 19 4.82 5.70 3.48
CA HIS A 19 6.27 5.59 3.74
C HIS A 19 6.81 6.67 4.71
N ALA A 20 5.98 7.68 5.04
CA ALA A 20 6.40 8.71 5.99
C ALA A 20 6.45 8.14 7.42
N PRO A 21 7.40 8.59 8.26
CA PRO A 21 7.48 8.17 9.66
C PRO A 21 6.21 8.51 10.47
N SER A 22 5.45 9.51 10.02
CA SER A 22 4.19 9.96 10.64
C SER A 22 3.26 10.53 9.58
N LEU A 23 2.06 9.98 9.46
CA LEU A 23 1.02 10.53 8.58
C LEU A 23 0.64 11.96 8.99
N GLN A 24 0.44 12.22 10.28
CA GLN A 24 0.15 13.57 10.77
C GLN A 24 1.26 14.55 10.39
N GLY A 25 2.53 14.14 10.49
CA GLY A 25 3.67 15.00 10.13
C GLY A 25 3.68 15.37 8.65
N VAL A 26 3.48 14.40 7.75
CA VAL A 26 3.43 14.68 6.31
C VAL A 26 2.17 15.46 5.93
N TYR A 27 1.01 15.14 6.49
CA TYR A 27 -0.22 15.87 6.24
C TYR A 27 -0.17 17.31 6.74
N SER A 28 0.49 17.59 7.88
CA SER A 28 0.75 18.95 8.35
C SER A 28 1.61 19.77 7.36
N GLN A 29 2.60 19.12 6.72
CA GLN A 29 3.39 19.78 5.67
C GLN A 29 2.58 20.01 4.40
N ILE A 30 1.66 19.11 4.04
CA ILE A 30 0.72 19.30 2.92
C ILE A 30 -0.25 20.44 3.25
N PHE A 31 -0.80 20.45 4.46
CA PHE A 31 -1.67 21.54 4.93
C PHE A 31 -1.00 22.91 4.83
N ARG A 32 0.27 23.01 5.23
CA ARG A 32 1.04 24.23 5.13
C ARG A 32 1.13 24.78 3.72
N VAL A 33 1.43 23.90 2.73
CA VAL A 33 1.65 24.32 1.34
C VAL A 33 0.36 24.47 0.51
N VAL A 34 -0.76 23.90 0.95
CA VAL A 34 -2.07 24.07 0.31
C VAL A 34 -2.63 25.46 0.69
N LYS A 35 -3.22 26.17 -0.27
CA LYS A 35 -3.90 27.45 -0.05
C LYS A 35 -5.16 27.28 0.81
N PRO A 36 -5.59 28.31 1.57
CA PRO A 36 -6.92 28.32 2.17
C PRO A 36 -8.01 28.03 1.14
N GLY A 37 -8.91 27.09 1.44
CA GLY A 37 -9.93 26.58 0.53
C GLY A 37 -9.44 25.52 -0.49
N GLY A 38 -8.15 25.25 -0.55
CA GLY A 38 -7.57 24.23 -1.41
C GLY A 38 -7.84 22.80 -0.93
N VAL A 39 -7.62 21.82 -1.79
CA VAL A 39 -8.00 20.42 -1.60
C VAL A 39 -6.76 19.52 -1.47
N PHE A 40 -6.82 18.54 -0.58
CA PHE A 40 -5.89 17.43 -0.49
C PHE A 40 -6.63 16.11 -0.75
N GLY A 41 -6.18 15.37 -1.77
CA GLY A 41 -6.67 14.02 -2.08
C GLY A 41 -5.58 12.99 -1.86
N VAL A 42 -5.88 11.90 -1.17
CA VAL A 42 -4.91 10.84 -0.92
C VAL A 42 -5.52 9.45 -1.03
N PHE A 43 -4.82 8.54 -1.69
CA PHE A 43 -4.98 7.10 -1.54
C PHE A 43 -3.94 6.58 -0.57
N GLU A 44 -4.40 5.83 0.44
CA GLU A 44 -3.53 5.36 1.52
C GLU A 44 -3.68 3.86 1.76
N TRP A 45 -2.60 3.22 2.15
CA TRP A 45 -2.58 1.86 2.65
C TRP A 45 -2.86 1.85 4.14
N LEU A 46 -3.98 1.27 4.56
CA LEU A 46 -4.42 1.30 5.94
C LEU A 46 -4.87 -0.08 6.42
N MET A 47 -4.67 -0.35 7.72
CA MET A 47 -5.28 -1.50 8.38
C MET A 47 -6.76 -1.20 8.62
N THR A 48 -7.63 -2.16 8.31
CA THR A 48 -9.08 -2.04 8.50
C THR A 48 -9.48 -2.27 9.97
N ASP A 49 -10.76 -2.08 10.28
CA ASP A 49 -11.32 -2.35 11.62
C ASP A 49 -11.32 -3.84 12.00
N ASN A 50 -11.12 -4.76 11.02
CA ASN A 50 -10.94 -6.18 11.30
C ASN A 50 -9.54 -6.51 11.87
N TYR A 51 -8.58 -5.60 11.74
CA TYR A 51 -7.24 -5.79 12.29
C TYR A 51 -7.24 -5.74 13.81
N ASN A 52 -6.67 -6.76 14.42
CA ASN A 52 -6.49 -6.83 15.87
C ASN A 52 -5.01 -7.04 16.20
N ASN A 53 -4.39 -6.02 16.78
CA ASN A 53 -2.98 -6.07 17.17
C ASN A 53 -2.66 -7.12 18.25
N SER A 54 -3.64 -7.64 18.99
CA SER A 54 -3.44 -8.72 19.94
C SER A 54 -3.36 -10.10 19.26
N ASN A 55 -3.84 -10.22 18.00
CA ASN A 55 -3.80 -11.47 17.25
C ASN A 55 -2.40 -11.65 16.60
N PRO A 56 -1.65 -12.72 16.93
CA PRO A 56 -0.32 -12.97 16.35
C PRO A 56 -0.34 -13.07 14.82
N ARG A 57 -1.38 -13.68 14.24
CA ARG A 57 -1.53 -13.84 12.78
C ARG A 57 -1.70 -12.49 12.08
N HIS A 58 -2.51 -11.58 12.66
CA HIS A 58 -2.70 -10.24 12.10
C HIS A 58 -1.39 -9.42 12.14
N ARG A 59 -0.62 -9.53 13.24
CA ARG A 59 0.70 -8.88 13.33
C ARG A 59 1.71 -9.44 12.32
N GLU A 60 1.73 -10.77 12.12
CA GLU A 60 2.58 -11.40 11.12
C GLU A 60 2.29 -10.88 9.72
N ILE A 61 1.01 -10.81 9.33
CA ILE A 61 0.58 -10.29 8.03
C ILE A 61 1.00 -8.83 7.88
N ARG A 62 0.71 -7.98 8.86
CA ARG A 62 1.10 -6.57 8.84
C ARG A 62 2.61 -6.41 8.70
N LEU A 63 3.41 -7.09 9.52
CA LEU A 63 4.86 -7.05 9.46
C LEU A 63 5.42 -7.50 8.12
N GLY A 64 4.82 -8.54 7.52
CA GLY A 64 5.24 -9.01 6.20
C GLY A 64 4.99 -7.97 5.10
N ILE A 65 3.86 -7.24 5.15
CA ILE A 65 3.57 -6.11 4.26
C ILE A 65 4.59 -4.98 4.52
N GLU A 66 4.75 -4.54 5.77
CA GLU A 66 5.67 -3.47 6.14
C GLU A 66 7.11 -3.73 5.68
N GLN A 67 7.61 -4.93 5.93
CA GLN A 67 8.98 -5.30 5.57
C GLN A 67 9.20 -5.44 4.07
N GLY A 68 8.21 -5.98 3.37
CA GLY A 68 8.32 -6.22 1.93
C GLY A 68 8.17 -4.97 1.09
N ASP A 69 7.32 -4.06 1.52
CA ASP A 69 7.01 -2.82 0.79
C ASP A 69 7.75 -1.59 1.34
N GLY A 70 8.60 -1.78 2.36
CA GLY A 70 9.42 -0.70 2.94
C GLY A 70 8.59 0.34 3.69
N ILE A 71 7.50 -0.08 4.31
CA ILE A 71 6.61 0.77 5.10
C ILE A 71 7.09 0.77 6.55
N ALA A 72 7.28 1.96 7.12
CA ALA A 72 7.82 2.08 8.49
C ALA A 72 6.80 1.62 9.55
N ASN A 73 5.52 1.91 9.36
CA ASN A 73 4.44 1.55 10.26
C ASN A 73 3.09 1.75 9.58
N MET A 74 2.37 0.68 9.34
CA MET A 74 0.99 0.76 8.87
C MET A 74 0.05 1.13 10.02
N VAL A 75 -0.75 2.16 9.82
CA VAL A 75 -1.74 2.62 10.78
C VAL A 75 -3.13 2.13 10.41
N THR A 76 -4.07 2.22 11.34
CA THR A 76 -5.48 1.89 11.09
C THR A 76 -6.20 3.01 10.33
N ILE A 77 -7.34 2.69 9.70
CA ILE A 77 -8.22 3.69 9.06
C ILE A 77 -8.54 4.81 10.06
N SER A 78 -8.91 4.47 11.29
CA SER A 78 -9.25 5.49 12.32
C SER A 78 -8.05 6.39 12.67
N GLU A 79 -6.83 5.88 12.65
CA GLU A 79 -5.61 6.68 12.85
C GLU A 79 -5.32 7.57 11.66
N GLY A 80 -5.50 7.07 10.41
CA GLY A 80 -5.37 7.86 9.19
C GLY A 80 -6.34 9.04 9.14
N LEU A 81 -7.62 8.79 9.46
CA LEU A 81 -8.65 9.83 9.56
C LEU A 81 -8.33 10.88 10.64
N ARG A 82 -7.86 10.43 11.81
CA ARG A 82 -7.41 11.37 12.85
C ARG A 82 -6.20 12.18 12.42
N ALA A 83 -5.25 11.57 11.70
CA ALA A 83 -4.04 12.25 11.26
C ALA A 83 -4.34 13.41 10.29
N ILE A 84 -5.27 13.21 9.33
CA ILE A 84 -5.64 14.25 8.38
C ILE A 84 -6.40 15.40 9.05
N GLN A 85 -7.31 15.09 10.00
CA GLN A 85 -8.03 16.07 10.79
C GLN A 85 -7.09 16.83 11.76
N ALA A 86 -6.17 16.14 12.43
CA ALA A 86 -5.18 16.74 13.33
C ALA A 86 -4.19 17.65 12.59
N ALA A 87 -3.98 17.44 11.29
CA ALA A 87 -3.23 18.36 10.43
C ALA A 87 -3.97 19.67 10.13
N GLY A 88 -5.27 19.77 10.44
CA GLY A 88 -6.11 20.93 10.26
C GLY A 88 -7.08 20.86 9.07
N PHE A 89 -7.09 19.78 8.31
CA PHE A 89 -8.02 19.58 7.20
C PHE A 89 -9.43 19.23 7.67
N GLU A 90 -10.43 19.71 6.93
CA GLU A 90 -11.82 19.27 7.01
C GLU A 90 -12.04 18.13 6.02
N LEU A 91 -12.38 16.95 6.53
CA LEU A 91 -12.61 15.74 5.73
C LEU A 91 -13.95 15.84 5.00
N GLU A 92 -13.93 15.76 3.65
CA GLU A 92 -15.14 15.83 2.81
C GLU A 92 -15.60 14.44 2.35
N VAL A 93 -14.67 13.57 1.98
CA VAL A 93 -14.94 12.21 1.51
C VAL A 93 -13.94 11.26 2.10
N HIS A 94 -14.40 10.09 2.52
CA HIS A 94 -13.53 8.95 2.82
C HIS A 94 -14.23 7.64 2.46
N GLU A 95 -13.54 6.75 1.78
CA GLU A 95 -14.12 5.53 1.25
C GLU A 95 -13.04 4.47 1.02
N ASP A 96 -13.33 3.22 1.35
CA ASP A 96 -12.50 2.08 0.96
C ASP A 96 -12.87 1.63 -0.45
N LEU A 97 -12.04 1.97 -1.42
CA LEU A 97 -12.28 1.60 -2.82
C LEU A 97 -11.94 0.12 -3.11
N ALA A 98 -11.23 -0.55 -2.22
CA ALA A 98 -10.96 -1.99 -2.34
C ALA A 98 -12.17 -2.85 -1.93
N ASP A 99 -13.12 -2.30 -1.17
CA ASP A 99 -14.34 -3.01 -0.76
C ASP A 99 -15.48 -2.93 -1.81
N ARG A 100 -15.19 -2.42 -3.00
CA ARG A 100 -16.15 -2.40 -4.11
C ARG A 100 -16.35 -3.81 -4.67
N THR A 101 -17.58 -4.08 -5.12
CA THR A 101 -17.95 -5.34 -5.79
C THR A 101 -17.44 -5.38 -7.24
N ASP A 102 -16.13 -5.41 -7.41
CA ASP A 102 -15.52 -5.59 -8.71
C ASP A 102 -15.57 -7.06 -9.14
N ALA A 103 -15.59 -7.30 -10.44
CA ALA A 103 -15.61 -8.64 -11.01
C ALA A 103 -14.38 -9.48 -10.62
N ARG A 104 -13.30 -8.82 -10.19
CA ARG A 104 -12.06 -9.44 -9.71
C ARG A 104 -11.51 -8.67 -8.52
N PRO A 105 -11.04 -9.37 -7.48
CA PRO A 105 -10.40 -8.72 -6.35
C PRO A 105 -9.07 -8.08 -6.79
N TRP A 106 -8.70 -6.93 -6.21
CA TRP A 106 -7.48 -6.20 -6.57
C TRP A 106 -6.20 -7.06 -6.49
N TYR A 107 -6.16 -8.04 -5.58
CA TYR A 107 -5.01 -8.93 -5.35
C TYR A 107 -4.93 -10.12 -6.31
N TYR A 108 -5.87 -10.26 -7.27
CA TYR A 108 -5.93 -11.43 -8.17
C TYR A 108 -4.62 -11.73 -8.90
N PRO A 109 -3.78 -10.74 -9.30
CA PRO A 109 -2.52 -11.05 -9.97
C PRO A 109 -1.49 -11.72 -9.03
N LEU A 110 -1.57 -11.43 -7.74
CA LEU A 110 -0.64 -11.93 -6.72
C LEU A 110 -1.04 -13.30 -6.17
N ASP A 111 -2.33 -13.64 -6.22
CA ASP A 111 -2.88 -14.89 -5.65
C ASP A 111 -2.47 -16.16 -6.42
N GLY A 112 -2.02 -16.00 -7.67
CA GLY A 112 -1.61 -17.13 -8.51
C GLY A 112 -2.78 -17.99 -9.01
N ASP A 113 -4.02 -17.51 -8.97
CA ASP A 113 -5.20 -18.21 -9.47
C ASP A 113 -5.42 -17.92 -10.97
N LEU A 114 -4.97 -18.83 -11.82
CA LEU A 114 -5.09 -18.72 -13.28
C LEU A 114 -6.54 -18.60 -13.79
N ARG A 115 -7.55 -19.00 -12.98
CA ARG A 115 -8.97 -18.86 -13.34
C ARG A 115 -9.40 -17.40 -13.40
N MET A 116 -8.67 -16.52 -12.75
CA MET A 116 -8.91 -15.07 -12.73
C MET A 116 -8.34 -14.34 -13.95
N ALA A 117 -7.58 -15.03 -14.81
CA ALA A 117 -6.99 -14.42 -16.00
C ALA A 117 -8.07 -13.97 -16.99
N GLY A 118 -8.01 -12.72 -17.44
CA GLY A 118 -8.92 -12.15 -18.44
C GLY A 118 -8.24 -11.82 -19.77
N SER A 119 -6.91 -11.93 -19.80
CA SER A 119 -6.09 -11.69 -20.99
C SER A 119 -4.88 -12.61 -21.02
N VAL A 120 -4.22 -12.72 -22.17
CA VAL A 120 -2.97 -13.47 -22.30
C VAL A 120 -1.87 -12.87 -21.40
N GLY A 121 -1.84 -11.56 -21.23
CA GLY A 121 -0.91 -10.88 -20.31
C GLY A 121 -1.14 -11.28 -18.86
N ASP A 122 -2.40 -11.41 -18.44
CA ASP A 122 -2.76 -11.87 -17.09
C ASP A 122 -2.26 -13.29 -16.85
N VAL A 123 -2.41 -14.21 -17.83
CA VAL A 123 -1.94 -15.58 -17.71
C VAL A 123 -0.44 -15.61 -17.39
N VAL A 124 0.37 -14.84 -18.11
CA VAL A 124 1.82 -14.77 -17.86
C VAL A 124 2.13 -14.20 -16.48
N THR A 125 1.44 -13.14 -16.09
CA THR A 125 1.64 -12.48 -14.78
C THR A 125 1.24 -13.42 -13.64
N ILE A 126 0.05 -14.01 -13.71
CA ILE A 126 -0.46 -14.92 -12.67
C ILE A 126 0.39 -16.20 -12.60
N ALA A 127 0.83 -16.75 -13.76
CA ALA A 127 1.66 -17.94 -13.78
C ALA A 127 2.97 -17.76 -13.01
N ARG A 128 3.58 -16.56 -13.08
CA ARG A 128 4.78 -16.22 -12.29
C ARG A 128 4.51 -16.20 -10.79
N MET A 129 3.28 -15.87 -10.38
CA MET A 129 2.86 -15.78 -8.98
C MET A 129 2.39 -17.12 -8.42
N THR A 130 2.19 -18.15 -9.25
CA THR A 130 1.93 -19.51 -8.76
C THR A 130 3.12 -20.03 -7.94
N LYS A 131 2.89 -21.01 -7.07
CA LYS A 131 3.96 -21.67 -6.29
C LYS A 131 5.08 -22.19 -7.20
N VAL A 132 4.73 -22.81 -8.34
CA VAL A 132 5.70 -23.32 -9.31
C VAL A 132 6.45 -22.19 -9.99
N GLY A 133 5.73 -21.16 -10.48
CA GLY A 133 6.35 -20.00 -11.13
C GLY A 133 7.34 -19.29 -10.21
N ARG A 134 6.97 -19.06 -8.96
CA ARG A 134 7.89 -18.47 -7.95
C ARG A 134 9.08 -19.37 -7.67
N ALA A 135 8.91 -20.70 -7.50
CA ALA A 135 10.02 -21.62 -7.30
C ALA A 135 11.02 -21.60 -8.47
N VAL A 136 10.52 -21.59 -9.70
CA VAL A 136 11.37 -21.48 -10.91
C VAL A 136 12.11 -20.14 -10.92
N ALA A 137 11.42 -19.02 -10.70
CA ALA A 137 12.02 -17.70 -10.68
C ALA A 137 13.13 -17.59 -9.60
N HIS A 138 12.85 -18.02 -8.37
CA HIS A 138 13.82 -17.97 -7.25
C HIS A 138 15.03 -18.86 -7.49
N THR A 139 14.82 -20.06 -8.09
CA THR A 139 15.91 -20.95 -8.44
C THR A 139 16.80 -20.35 -9.53
N THR A 140 16.18 -19.77 -10.57
CA THR A 140 16.89 -19.10 -11.67
C THR A 140 17.68 -17.89 -11.17
N ILE A 141 17.04 -17.02 -10.37
CA ILE A 141 17.70 -15.85 -9.77
C ILE A 141 18.89 -16.28 -8.91
N GLY A 142 18.71 -17.30 -8.07
CA GLY A 142 19.78 -17.82 -7.21
C GLY A 142 20.94 -18.42 -8.00
N ALA A 143 20.68 -19.10 -9.12
CA ALA A 143 21.72 -19.61 -10.02
C ALA A 143 22.47 -18.46 -10.70
N LEU A 144 21.76 -17.46 -11.25
CA LEU A 144 22.36 -16.29 -11.91
C LEU A 144 23.19 -15.42 -10.95
N GLU A 145 22.74 -15.26 -9.72
CA GLU A 145 23.50 -14.59 -8.66
C GLU A 145 24.79 -15.34 -8.32
N ARG A 146 24.71 -16.68 -8.23
CA ARG A 146 25.88 -17.52 -7.91
C ARG A 146 26.95 -17.46 -8.98
N VAL A 147 26.57 -17.37 -10.26
CA VAL A 147 27.55 -17.27 -11.39
C VAL A 147 27.95 -15.83 -11.71
N GLY A 148 27.48 -14.85 -10.90
CA GLY A 148 27.86 -13.44 -11.05
C GLY A 148 27.15 -12.67 -12.17
N LEU A 149 26.10 -13.24 -12.78
CA LEU A 149 25.28 -12.58 -13.80
C LEU A 149 24.21 -11.64 -13.19
N MET A 150 23.97 -11.75 -11.90
CA MET A 150 23.11 -10.84 -11.12
C MET A 150 23.87 -10.32 -9.90
N PRO A 151 23.55 -9.10 -9.41
CA PRO A 151 24.13 -8.53 -8.20
C PRO A 151 23.85 -9.41 -6.97
N ARG A 152 24.81 -9.42 -6.02
CA ARG A 152 24.62 -10.10 -4.73
C ARG A 152 23.44 -9.53 -3.97
N GLY A 153 22.59 -10.36 -3.44
CA GLY A 153 21.39 -9.98 -2.68
C GLY A 153 20.10 -9.97 -3.51
N THR A 154 20.17 -10.12 -4.85
CA THR A 154 18.97 -10.15 -5.71
C THR A 154 18.00 -11.25 -5.29
N LYS A 155 18.51 -12.46 -4.95
CA LYS A 155 17.67 -13.54 -4.44
C LYS A 155 16.99 -13.18 -3.12
N LYS A 156 17.73 -12.57 -2.19
CA LYS A 156 17.16 -12.12 -0.89
C LYS A 156 16.03 -11.12 -1.09
N THR A 157 16.22 -10.17 -2.02
CA THR A 157 15.17 -9.20 -2.38
C THR A 157 13.95 -9.90 -2.98
N ALA A 158 14.14 -10.85 -3.90
CA ALA A 158 13.05 -11.63 -4.48
C ALA A 158 12.29 -12.45 -3.42
N ASP A 159 12.99 -13.04 -2.46
CA ASP A 159 12.39 -13.79 -1.34
C ASP A 159 11.54 -12.84 -0.45
N SER A 160 12.03 -11.63 -0.18
CA SER A 160 11.31 -10.61 0.60
C SER A 160 10.03 -10.15 -0.10
N LEU A 161 10.11 -9.86 -1.41
CA LEU A 161 8.95 -9.47 -2.21
C LEU A 161 7.90 -10.59 -2.33
N ALA A 162 8.35 -11.85 -2.39
CA ALA A 162 7.44 -13.00 -2.40
C ALA A 162 6.68 -13.13 -1.07
N LEU A 163 7.37 -12.93 0.05
CA LEU A 163 6.72 -12.90 1.38
C LEU A 163 5.71 -11.75 1.48
N ALA A 164 6.08 -10.56 1.00
CA ALA A 164 5.16 -9.42 0.96
C ALA A 164 3.90 -9.73 0.14
N ALA A 165 4.05 -10.31 -1.06
CA ALA A 165 2.91 -10.70 -1.89
C ALA A 165 2.00 -11.71 -1.18
N ASP A 166 2.56 -12.70 -0.47
CA ASP A 166 1.77 -13.65 0.31
C ASP A 166 1.02 -12.95 1.47
N CYS A 167 1.66 -12.00 2.13
CA CYS A 167 1.04 -11.22 3.22
C CYS A 167 -0.04 -10.26 2.68
N LEU A 168 0.17 -9.62 1.52
CA LEU A 168 -0.84 -8.80 0.85
C LEU A 168 -2.09 -9.60 0.51
N VAL A 169 -1.92 -10.78 -0.10
CA VAL A 169 -3.03 -11.69 -0.42
C VAL A 169 -3.75 -12.18 0.83
N ALA A 170 -3.01 -12.58 1.87
CA ALA A 170 -3.58 -13.02 3.13
C ALA A 170 -4.36 -11.89 3.82
N GLY A 171 -3.77 -10.69 3.91
CA GLY A 171 -4.40 -9.51 4.49
C GLY A 171 -5.68 -9.11 3.77
N ALA A 172 -5.68 -9.19 2.43
CA ALA A 172 -6.86 -8.93 1.62
C ALA A 172 -7.97 -9.97 1.83
N LYS A 173 -7.64 -11.27 1.81
CA LYS A 173 -8.60 -12.36 2.03
C LYS A 173 -9.21 -12.33 3.43
N GLU A 174 -8.43 -11.98 4.44
CA GLU A 174 -8.87 -11.81 5.82
C GLU A 174 -9.48 -10.41 6.06
N ARG A 175 -9.52 -9.53 5.05
CA ARG A 175 -10.01 -8.15 5.11
C ARG A 175 -9.35 -7.32 6.22
N LEU A 176 -8.06 -7.53 6.45
CA LEU A 176 -7.29 -6.85 7.50
C LEU A 176 -6.70 -5.52 7.05
N PHE A 177 -6.60 -5.32 5.74
CA PHE A 177 -5.90 -4.21 5.14
C PHE A 177 -6.56 -3.80 3.82
N THR A 178 -6.47 -2.52 3.50
CA THR A 178 -6.86 -1.95 2.21
C THR A 178 -5.71 -1.17 1.60
N PRO A 179 -5.39 -1.36 0.29
CA PRO A 179 -4.41 -0.54 -0.42
C PRO A 179 -5.04 0.73 -1.01
N MET A 180 -6.36 0.88 -0.97
CA MET A 180 -7.07 1.91 -1.73
C MET A 180 -8.05 2.70 -0.86
N TYR A 181 -7.63 3.15 0.33
CA TYR A 181 -8.47 4.02 1.14
C TYR A 181 -8.36 5.46 0.65
N LEU A 182 -9.44 5.96 0.03
CA LEU A 182 -9.53 7.32 -0.47
C LEU A 182 -9.90 8.27 0.68
N MET A 183 -9.16 9.38 0.81
CA MET A 183 -9.55 10.52 1.61
C MET A 183 -9.45 11.80 0.77
N ILE A 184 -10.51 12.62 0.79
CA ILE A 184 -10.53 13.97 0.19
C ILE A 184 -10.85 14.95 1.31
N ALA A 185 -10.00 15.93 1.47
CA ALA A 185 -10.12 16.88 2.56
C ALA A 185 -9.78 18.31 2.09
N ARG A 186 -10.36 19.30 2.74
CA ARG A 186 -10.23 20.73 2.39
C ARG A 186 -9.54 21.50 3.49
N LYS A 187 -8.64 22.40 3.11
CA LYS A 187 -8.12 23.39 4.02
C LYS A 187 -9.18 24.49 4.24
N PRO A 188 -9.56 24.84 5.48
CA PRO A 188 -10.49 25.91 5.76
C PRO A 188 -10.11 27.23 5.08
N LYS A 189 -11.12 28.08 4.78
CA LYS A 189 -10.93 29.40 4.12
C LYS A 189 -10.61 30.53 5.09
N VAL A 190 -10.26 30.22 6.32
CA VAL A 190 -10.05 31.27 7.35
C VAL A 190 -8.85 32.12 7.05
#